data_53d579d9fd50587e54f6c3e54e850d02
#
_entry.id   53d579d9fd50587e54f6c3e54e850d02
#
_cell.length_a   1.000
_cell.length_b   1.000
_cell.length_c   1.000
_cell.angle_alpha   90.00
_cell.angle_beta   90.00
_cell.angle_gamma   90.00
#
_symmetry.space_group_name_H-M   'P 1'
#
loop_
_entity.id
_entity.type
_entity.pdbx_description
1 polymer ?
#
loop_
_entity_poly.entity_id
_entity_poly.type
_entity_poly.pdbx_seq_one_letter_code
_entity_poly.pdbx_strand_id
1 'polypeptide(L)'
;KDALGHFIDPSEISIENFPFVGAKYLTLNLSGGKKIDVWAARISYVGESGWEIYLNNDSEEGLALYDSLLEVGVVPVGIETYANSRRLEKSFRLQGADLETEYNACESAVQRPKVKEANFHGKAAHLVHREEEPSAILCTMTLDNLDVSGTGSRYPVGISPIIDPDTGEVPIDSKGRRSYSTSMSYCASIKKHVVMGYLPKNIATPGKSLSLEY
;
A
#
# COMPACT_ATOMS: atom_id res chain seq x y z
N LYS A 1 16.23 -3.67 15.67
CA LYS A 1 15.57 -3.78 16.98
C LYS A 1 14.19 -3.12 16.86
N ASP A 2 13.17 -3.72 17.48
CA ASP A 2 11.84 -3.12 17.58
C ASP A 2 11.92 -1.89 18.49
N ALA A 3 11.56 -0.71 17.99
CA ALA A 3 11.64 0.53 18.73
C ALA A 3 10.74 0.54 19.97
N LEU A 4 9.57 -0.11 19.91
CA LEU A 4 8.67 -0.24 21.04
C LEU A 4 9.28 -0.99 22.22
N GLY A 5 10.18 -1.93 21.97
CA GLY A 5 10.91 -2.66 23.03
C GLY A 5 11.78 -1.79 23.94
N HIS A 6 11.93 -0.49 23.67
CA HIS A 6 12.54 0.47 24.58
C HIS A 6 11.56 1.00 25.64
N PHE A 7 10.27 0.90 25.39
CA PHE A 7 9.20 1.51 26.19
C PHE A 7 8.30 0.50 26.91
N ILE A 8 8.43 -0.79 26.60
CA ILE A 8 7.63 -1.87 27.17
C ILE A 8 8.49 -3.15 27.27
N ASP A 9 8.08 -4.08 28.12
CA ASP A 9 8.74 -5.39 28.17
C ASP A 9 8.66 -6.07 26.79
N PRO A 10 9.80 -6.43 26.17
CA PRO A 10 9.82 -7.06 24.86
C PRO A 10 8.98 -8.34 24.75
N SER A 11 8.73 -9.04 25.85
CA SER A 11 7.88 -10.23 25.87
C SER A 11 6.42 -9.91 25.54
N GLU A 12 5.92 -8.73 25.92
CA GLU A 12 4.55 -8.30 25.67
C GLU A 12 4.28 -8.03 24.18
N ILE A 13 5.34 -7.69 23.43
CA ILE A 13 5.29 -7.42 21.99
C ILE A 13 5.96 -8.52 21.16
N SER A 14 6.23 -9.68 21.76
CA SER A 14 6.69 -10.86 21.02
C SER A 14 5.62 -11.33 20.03
N ILE A 15 5.99 -12.11 19.01
CA ILE A 15 5.03 -12.58 18.01
C ILE A 15 3.99 -13.52 18.60
N GLU A 16 4.33 -14.24 19.67
CA GLU A 16 3.45 -15.15 20.40
C GLU A 16 2.40 -14.38 21.19
N ASN A 17 2.79 -13.30 21.86
CA ASN A 17 1.92 -12.53 22.75
C ASN A 17 1.18 -11.38 22.02
N PHE A 18 1.70 -10.96 20.85
CA PHE A 18 1.12 -9.95 20.01
C PHE A 18 1.32 -10.32 18.53
N PRO A 19 0.50 -11.23 17.98
CA PRO A 19 0.65 -11.70 16.61
C PRO A 19 0.38 -10.60 15.57
N PHE A 20 0.88 -10.82 14.35
CA PHE A 20 0.59 -9.94 13.22
C PHE A 20 -0.93 -9.83 12.97
N VAL A 21 -1.40 -8.63 12.63
CA VAL A 21 -2.82 -8.24 12.54
C VAL A 21 -3.54 -8.20 13.90
N GLY A 22 -2.85 -8.47 15.00
CA GLY A 22 -3.38 -8.27 16.34
C GLY A 22 -3.46 -6.79 16.71
N ALA A 23 -4.36 -6.45 17.62
CA ALA A 23 -4.46 -5.12 18.22
C ALA A 23 -4.87 -5.23 19.69
N LYS A 24 -4.24 -4.42 20.54
CA LYS A 24 -4.54 -4.38 21.99
C LYS A 24 -4.07 -3.06 22.62
N TYR A 25 -4.56 -2.79 23.81
CA TYR A 25 -4.02 -1.70 24.65
C TYR A 25 -2.67 -2.09 25.24
N LEU A 26 -1.77 -1.10 25.27
CA LEU A 26 -0.45 -1.18 25.89
C LEU A 26 -0.20 0.06 26.74
N THR A 27 0.53 -0.09 27.82
CA THR A 27 1.09 1.03 28.58
C THR A 27 2.58 1.18 28.26
N LEU A 28 2.96 2.31 27.69
CA LEU A 28 4.35 2.62 27.34
C LEU A 28 4.99 3.47 28.42
N ASN A 29 6.24 3.11 28.82
CA ASN A 29 7.04 3.89 29.73
C ASN A 29 8.02 4.74 28.92
N LEU A 30 7.68 6.01 28.72
CA LEU A 30 8.46 6.93 27.89
C LEU A 30 9.70 7.46 28.62
N SER A 31 10.57 8.12 27.87
CA SER A 31 11.68 8.89 28.40
C SER A 31 11.18 9.90 29.46
N GLY A 32 12.00 10.12 30.51
CA GLY A 32 11.59 10.97 31.62
C GLY A 32 10.60 10.32 32.62
N GLY A 33 10.22 9.05 32.42
CA GLY A 33 9.35 8.30 33.33
C GLY A 33 7.85 8.56 33.15
N LYS A 34 7.45 9.28 32.10
CA LYS A 34 6.03 9.44 31.73
C LYS A 34 5.46 8.11 31.27
N LYS A 35 4.28 7.74 31.73
CA LYS A 35 3.52 6.58 31.27
C LYS A 35 2.33 7.05 30.44
N ILE A 36 2.13 6.38 29.31
CA ILE A 36 0.98 6.64 28.45
C ILE A 36 0.29 5.32 28.04
N ASP A 37 -1.02 5.37 27.93
CA ASP A 37 -1.81 4.25 27.44
C ASP A 37 -2.12 4.46 25.96
N VAL A 38 -1.81 3.44 25.15
CA VAL A 38 -2.01 3.49 23.70
C VAL A 38 -2.81 2.27 23.23
N TRP A 39 -3.58 2.42 22.18
CA TRP A 39 -4.07 1.29 21.42
C TRP A 39 -3.10 1.03 20.27
N ALA A 40 -2.49 -0.14 20.27
CA ALA A 40 -1.49 -0.52 19.28
C ALA A 40 -2.01 -1.62 18.37
N ALA A 41 -1.73 -1.52 17.07
CA ALA A 41 -1.99 -2.57 16.11
C ALA A 41 -0.67 -2.99 15.45
N ARG A 42 -0.40 -4.30 15.38
CA ARG A 42 0.79 -4.84 14.72
C ARG A 42 0.51 -5.04 13.24
N ILE A 43 0.55 -3.96 12.51
CA ILE A 43 0.33 -3.93 11.07
C ILE A 43 1.35 -3.02 10.38
N SER A 44 1.48 -3.16 9.08
CA SER A 44 2.38 -2.34 8.28
C SER A 44 1.83 -2.20 6.87
N TYR A 45 1.95 -1.01 6.33
CA TYR A 45 1.59 -0.69 4.94
C TYR A 45 2.80 -0.70 4.00
N VAL A 46 3.98 -1.02 4.51
CA VAL A 46 5.24 -1.05 3.75
C VAL A 46 5.86 -2.45 3.65
N GLY A 47 5.15 -3.47 4.15
CA GLY A 47 5.56 -4.88 4.07
C GLY A 47 6.75 -5.25 4.96
N GLU A 48 7.01 -4.46 5.99
CA GLU A 48 7.99 -4.72 7.05
C GLU A 48 7.27 -4.86 8.41
N SER A 49 7.97 -5.29 9.44
CA SER A 49 7.42 -5.25 10.79
C SER A 49 7.11 -3.81 11.19
N GLY A 50 5.94 -3.59 11.72
CA GLY A 50 5.49 -2.25 12.06
C GLY A 50 4.36 -2.23 13.05
N TRP A 51 4.12 -1.04 13.56
CA TRP A 51 3.09 -0.73 14.54
C TRP A 51 2.31 0.50 14.10
N GLU A 52 1.00 0.46 14.22
CA GLU A 52 0.17 1.65 14.27
C GLU A 52 -0.19 1.92 15.71
N ILE A 53 0.10 3.13 16.19
CA ILE A 53 -0.10 3.52 17.58
C ILE A 53 -1.13 4.65 17.61
N TYR A 54 -2.20 4.43 18.34
CA TYR A 54 -3.30 5.35 18.49
C TYR A 54 -3.34 5.86 19.93
N LEU A 55 -3.38 7.15 20.07
CA LEU A 55 -3.50 7.87 21.35
C LEU A 55 -4.90 8.45 21.47
N ASN A 56 -5.34 8.66 22.70
CA ASN A 56 -6.43 9.57 22.95
C ASN A 56 -6.02 10.98 22.45
N ASN A 57 -7.00 11.84 22.18
CA ASN A 57 -6.75 13.18 21.61
C ASN A 57 -6.02 14.10 22.61
N ASP A 58 -4.82 13.73 23.01
CA ASP A 58 -3.93 14.48 23.89
C ASP A 58 -2.63 14.80 23.12
N SER A 59 -2.45 16.08 22.80
CA SER A 59 -1.29 16.56 22.06
C SER A 59 0.03 16.45 22.85
N GLU A 60 -0.02 16.53 24.17
CA GLU A 60 1.18 16.41 25.01
C GLU A 60 1.69 14.97 25.08
N GLU A 61 0.79 14.00 25.12
CA GLU A 61 1.18 12.58 25.05
C GLU A 61 1.73 12.22 23.67
N GLY A 62 1.12 12.75 22.61
CA GLY A 62 1.59 12.57 21.24
C GLY A 62 3.00 13.10 21.02
N LEU A 63 3.29 14.31 21.48
CA LEU A 63 4.63 14.90 21.43
C LEU A 63 5.62 14.11 22.26
N ALA A 64 5.27 13.74 23.49
CA ALA A 64 6.15 12.96 24.35
C ALA A 64 6.52 11.60 23.74
N LEU A 65 5.57 10.92 23.11
CA LEU A 65 5.84 9.67 22.37
C LEU A 65 6.75 9.92 21.17
N TYR A 66 6.46 10.95 20.38
CA TYR A 66 7.27 11.29 19.20
C TYR A 66 8.72 11.58 19.60
N ASP A 67 8.94 12.44 20.59
CA ASP A 67 10.28 12.79 21.08
C ASP A 67 11.03 11.56 21.62
N SER A 68 10.34 10.72 22.41
CA SER A 68 10.92 9.48 22.91
C SER A 68 11.33 8.50 21.79
N LEU A 69 10.55 8.43 20.73
CA LEU A 69 10.90 7.62 19.54
C LEU A 69 12.14 8.17 18.84
N LEU A 70 12.28 9.49 18.72
CA LEU A 70 13.48 10.12 18.15
C LEU A 70 14.72 9.82 19.01
N GLU A 71 14.60 9.90 20.34
CA GLU A 71 15.69 9.60 21.26
C GLU A 71 16.24 8.17 21.13
N VAL A 72 15.39 7.20 20.82
CA VAL A 72 15.83 5.81 20.57
C VAL A 72 16.27 5.55 19.14
N GLY A 73 16.36 6.62 18.32
CA GLY A 73 16.94 6.57 16.98
C GLY A 73 15.94 6.24 15.86
N VAL A 74 14.64 6.38 16.09
CA VAL A 74 13.64 6.30 15.00
C VAL A 74 13.79 7.53 14.09
N VAL A 75 13.88 7.28 12.80
CA VAL A 75 14.02 8.34 11.79
C VAL A 75 12.65 8.67 11.19
N PRO A 76 12.20 9.94 11.26
CA PRO A 76 10.96 10.36 10.61
C PRO A 76 11.05 10.19 9.09
N VAL A 77 9.99 9.73 8.47
CA VAL A 77 9.88 9.63 7.01
C VAL A 77 8.67 10.41 6.51
N GLY A 78 8.78 10.95 5.30
CA GLY A 78 7.67 11.65 4.65
C GLY A 78 6.63 10.68 4.10
N ILE A 79 5.43 11.23 3.85
CA ILE A 79 4.29 10.46 3.32
C ILE A 79 4.60 9.82 1.96
N GLU A 80 5.42 10.46 1.13
CA GLU A 80 5.85 9.90 -0.16
C GLU A 80 6.61 8.58 0.01
N THR A 81 7.49 8.51 1.01
CA THR A 81 8.22 7.28 1.32
C THR A 81 7.27 6.19 1.80
N TYR A 82 6.34 6.49 2.71
CA TYR A 82 5.43 5.52 3.30
C TYR A 82 4.30 5.13 2.33
N ALA A 83 3.52 6.11 1.86
CA ALA A 83 2.29 5.87 1.12
C ALA A 83 2.49 5.61 -0.38
N ASN A 84 3.64 6.00 -0.96
CA ASN A 84 3.91 5.75 -2.37
C ASN A 84 5.06 4.75 -2.55
N SER A 85 6.30 5.13 -2.31
CA SER A 85 7.47 4.32 -2.64
C SER A 85 7.43 2.92 -1.97
N ARG A 86 7.35 2.89 -0.65
CA ARG A 86 7.50 1.63 0.10
C ARG A 86 6.30 0.68 -0.06
N ARG A 87 5.07 1.21 -0.09
CA ARG A 87 3.88 0.38 -0.32
C ARG A 87 3.85 -0.21 -1.73
N LEU A 88 4.31 0.56 -2.74
CA LEU A 88 4.40 0.09 -4.13
C LEU A 88 5.38 -1.07 -4.29
N GLU A 89 6.50 -1.08 -3.57
CA GLU A 89 7.43 -2.20 -3.55
C GLU A 89 6.76 -3.53 -3.16
N LYS A 90 5.65 -3.46 -2.43
CA LYS A 90 4.85 -4.61 -2.00
C LYS A 90 3.55 -4.78 -2.79
N SER A 91 3.33 -3.96 -3.79
CA SER A 91 2.08 -3.93 -4.55
C SER A 91 0.84 -3.69 -3.66
N PHE A 92 1.00 -2.98 -2.55
CA PHE A 92 -0.12 -2.61 -1.70
C PHE A 92 -0.93 -1.49 -2.34
N ARG A 93 -2.26 -1.63 -2.33
CA ARG A 93 -3.21 -0.74 -3.00
C ARG A 93 -3.50 0.46 -2.13
N LEU A 94 -3.59 1.62 -2.75
CA LEU A 94 -4.01 2.85 -2.11
C LEU A 94 -5.50 3.11 -2.39
N GLN A 95 -6.28 3.27 -1.34
CA GLN A 95 -7.68 3.71 -1.46
C GLN A 95 -7.72 5.13 -2.02
N GLY A 96 -8.55 5.37 -3.01
CA GLY A 96 -8.65 6.64 -3.71
C GLY A 96 -7.67 6.82 -4.88
N ALA A 97 -6.86 5.78 -5.18
CA ALA A 97 -6.01 5.75 -6.35
C ALA A 97 -6.10 4.39 -7.05
N ASP A 98 -5.62 3.32 -6.40
CA ASP A 98 -5.67 1.96 -6.96
C ASP A 98 -7.01 1.27 -6.68
N LEU A 99 -7.72 1.69 -5.65
CA LEU A 99 -9.04 1.19 -5.26
C LEU A 99 -10.06 2.32 -5.36
N GLU A 100 -10.85 2.26 -6.41
CA GLU A 100 -11.92 3.19 -6.73
C GLU A 100 -13.22 2.43 -7.06
N THR A 101 -14.32 3.14 -7.18
CA THR A 101 -15.63 2.53 -7.50
C THR A 101 -15.72 1.99 -8.92
N GLU A 102 -14.77 2.33 -9.78
CA GLU A 102 -14.70 1.89 -11.18
C GLU A 102 -14.40 0.39 -11.31
N TYR A 103 -13.66 -0.16 -10.36
CA TYR A 103 -13.22 -1.56 -10.37
C TYR A 103 -13.70 -2.30 -9.12
N ASN A 104 -14.12 -3.55 -9.30
CA ASN A 104 -14.53 -4.38 -8.17
C ASN A 104 -13.35 -5.05 -7.46
N ALA A 105 -13.60 -5.66 -6.30
CA ALA A 105 -12.58 -6.30 -5.49
C ALA A 105 -11.86 -7.48 -6.18
N CYS A 106 -12.49 -8.13 -7.15
CA CYS A 106 -11.89 -9.21 -7.92
C CYS A 106 -10.89 -8.67 -8.95
N GLU A 107 -11.25 -7.59 -9.63
CA GLU A 107 -10.39 -6.88 -10.58
C GLU A 107 -9.17 -6.25 -9.88
N SER A 108 -9.35 -5.75 -8.66
CA SER A 108 -8.29 -5.14 -7.85
C SER A 108 -7.41 -6.17 -7.12
N ALA A 109 -7.72 -7.46 -7.20
CA ALA A 109 -7.03 -8.54 -6.50
C ALA A 109 -6.93 -8.34 -4.97
N VAL A 110 -7.99 -7.77 -4.35
CA VAL A 110 -8.11 -7.62 -2.88
C VAL A 110 -9.14 -8.57 -2.29
N GLN A 111 -9.75 -9.42 -3.11
CA GLN A 111 -10.67 -10.45 -2.66
C GLN A 111 -9.98 -11.47 -1.77
N ARG A 112 -10.64 -11.87 -0.70
CA ARG A 112 -10.17 -12.96 0.15
C ARG A 112 -10.57 -14.32 -0.43
N PRO A 113 -9.81 -15.40 -0.18
CA PRO A 113 -10.16 -16.75 -0.65
C PRO A 113 -11.55 -17.21 -0.19
N LYS A 114 -11.93 -16.85 1.05
CA LYS A 114 -13.23 -17.19 1.63
C LYS A 114 -14.06 -15.94 1.87
N VAL A 115 -15.33 -16.01 1.49
CA VAL A 115 -16.32 -14.99 1.85
C VAL A 115 -16.88 -15.36 3.22
N LYS A 116 -16.97 -14.39 4.13
CA LYS A 116 -17.54 -14.62 5.47
C LYS A 116 -19.03 -15.00 5.36
N GLU A 117 -19.50 -15.87 6.26
CA GLU A 117 -20.90 -16.31 6.30
C GLU A 117 -21.85 -15.17 6.70
N ALA A 118 -21.42 -14.33 7.64
CA ALA A 118 -22.20 -13.18 8.08
C ALA A 118 -22.59 -12.29 6.90
N ASN A 119 -23.77 -11.69 7.00
CA ASN A 119 -24.22 -10.73 6.00
C ASN A 119 -23.42 -9.42 6.08
N PHE A 120 -23.20 -8.77 4.93
CA PHE A 120 -22.54 -7.47 4.82
C PHE A 120 -23.03 -6.73 3.58
N HIS A 121 -22.92 -5.41 3.60
CA HIS A 121 -23.30 -4.58 2.47
C HIS A 121 -22.49 -4.96 1.21
N GLY A 122 -23.16 -5.17 0.09
CA GLY A 122 -22.54 -5.58 -1.17
C GLY A 122 -22.23 -7.08 -1.31
N LYS A 123 -22.59 -7.95 -0.34
CA LYS A 123 -22.29 -9.39 -0.41
C LYS A 123 -22.83 -10.06 -1.67
N ALA A 124 -24.06 -9.77 -2.05
CA ALA A 124 -24.67 -10.36 -3.24
C ALA A 124 -23.89 -10.00 -4.53
N ALA A 125 -23.58 -8.72 -4.73
CA ALA A 125 -22.78 -8.27 -5.86
C ALA A 125 -21.37 -8.87 -5.84
N HIS A 126 -20.73 -8.95 -4.66
CA HIS A 126 -19.41 -9.56 -4.53
C HIS A 126 -19.41 -11.04 -4.92
N LEU A 127 -20.43 -11.79 -4.55
CA LEU A 127 -20.57 -13.21 -4.94
C LEU A 127 -20.71 -13.35 -6.46
N VAL A 128 -21.49 -12.50 -7.11
CA VAL A 128 -21.61 -12.47 -8.58
C VAL A 128 -20.26 -12.18 -9.23
N HIS A 129 -19.55 -11.13 -8.79
CA HIS A 129 -18.23 -10.79 -9.33
C HIS A 129 -17.17 -11.90 -9.16
N ARG A 130 -17.36 -12.77 -8.19
CA ARG A 130 -16.43 -13.92 -8.00
C ARG A 130 -16.63 -15.05 -8.99
N GLU A 131 -17.83 -15.18 -9.54
CA GLU A 131 -18.16 -16.19 -10.55
C GLU A 131 -17.86 -15.71 -11.98
N GLU A 132 -17.73 -14.40 -12.16
CA GLU A 132 -17.44 -13.78 -13.45
C GLU A 132 -15.92 -13.69 -13.70
N GLU A 133 -15.51 -13.83 -14.96
CA GLU A 133 -14.16 -13.48 -15.38
C GLU A 133 -13.96 -11.97 -15.26
N PRO A 134 -12.90 -11.50 -14.59
CA PRO A 134 -12.64 -10.07 -14.48
C PRO A 134 -12.34 -9.46 -15.85
N SER A 135 -12.95 -8.32 -16.15
CA SER A 135 -12.71 -7.58 -17.41
C SER A 135 -11.31 -6.94 -17.44
N ALA A 136 -10.82 -6.52 -16.28
CA ALA A 136 -9.49 -5.96 -16.08
C ALA A 136 -8.84 -6.52 -14.83
N ILE A 137 -7.54 -6.39 -14.74
CA ILE A 137 -6.75 -6.81 -13.57
C ILE A 137 -5.79 -5.69 -13.20
N LEU A 138 -5.74 -5.35 -11.92
CA LEU A 138 -4.72 -4.44 -11.39
C LEU A 138 -3.35 -5.13 -11.43
N CYS A 139 -2.45 -4.58 -12.23
CA CYS A 139 -1.11 -5.07 -12.44
C CYS A 139 -0.08 -4.16 -11.76
N THR A 140 1.04 -4.74 -11.35
CA THR A 140 2.24 -4.03 -10.91
C THR A 140 3.32 -4.23 -11.95
N MET A 141 3.90 -3.13 -12.41
CA MET A 141 4.86 -3.07 -13.51
C MET A 141 6.10 -2.30 -13.07
N THR A 142 7.23 -2.50 -13.72
CA THR A 142 8.43 -1.68 -13.56
C THR A 142 8.70 -0.87 -14.82
N LEU A 143 9.19 0.36 -14.66
CA LEU A 143 9.77 1.12 -15.78
C LEU A 143 11.24 0.76 -15.92
N ASP A 144 11.63 0.29 -17.11
CA ASP A 144 13.00 -0.12 -17.37
C ASP A 144 13.85 1.00 -17.99
N ASN A 145 13.25 1.91 -18.75
CA ASN A 145 13.94 2.94 -19.55
C ASN A 145 13.44 4.36 -19.23
N LEU A 146 13.50 4.75 -17.97
CA LEU A 146 13.20 6.15 -17.60
C LEU A 146 14.47 6.99 -17.72
N ASP A 147 14.50 7.89 -18.68
CA ASP A 147 15.56 8.90 -18.77
C ASP A 147 15.21 10.11 -17.90
N VAL A 148 15.88 10.22 -16.77
CA VAL A 148 15.77 11.36 -15.84
C VAL A 148 16.99 12.27 -15.87
N SER A 149 17.86 12.15 -16.87
CA SER A 149 19.16 12.81 -16.91
C SER A 149 19.12 14.28 -17.33
N GLY A 150 18.00 14.78 -17.86
CA GLY A 150 17.88 16.15 -18.36
C GLY A 150 17.34 17.15 -17.33
N THR A 151 17.79 18.40 -17.41
CA THR A 151 17.13 19.53 -16.74
C THR A 151 15.73 19.72 -17.32
N GLY A 152 14.70 19.59 -16.51
CA GLY A 152 13.31 19.58 -16.96
C GLY A 152 12.80 18.19 -17.34
N SER A 153 13.52 17.14 -16.96
CA SER A 153 13.07 15.75 -17.11
C SER A 153 11.72 15.57 -16.46
N ARG A 154 10.80 14.98 -17.19
CA ARG A 154 9.50 14.55 -16.67
C ARG A 154 9.69 13.20 -16.01
N TYR A 155 9.04 13.01 -14.88
CA TYR A 155 8.88 11.69 -14.30
C TYR A 155 7.38 11.43 -14.10
N PRO A 156 6.97 10.19 -14.27
CA PRO A 156 5.56 9.86 -14.20
C PRO A 156 5.06 9.99 -12.76
N VAL A 157 3.85 10.54 -12.61
CA VAL A 157 3.22 10.79 -11.31
C VAL A 157 1.92 10.01 -11.08
N GLY A 158 1.46 9.27 -12.07
CA GLY A 158 0.19 8.54 -12.11
C GLY A 158 -0.79 9.15 -13.12
N ILE A 159 -1.90 8.43 -13.38
CA ILE A 159 -2.95 8.81 -14.36
C ILE A 159 -2.36 9.01 -15.77
N SER A 160 -1.38 8.21 -16.13
CA SER A 160 -0.75 8.22 -17.45
C SER A 160 -1.32 7.06 -18.30
N PRO A 161 -1.58 7.26 -19.60
CA PRO A 161 -2.04 6.20 -20.49
C PRO A 161 -1.01 5.07 -20.58
N ILE A 162 -1.49 3.83 -20.51
CA ILE A 162 -0.69 2.64 -20.78
C ILE A 162 -0.98 2.23 -22.22
N ILE A 163 0.05 2.05 -23.04
CA ILE A 163 -0.06 1.78 -24.48
C ILE A 163 0.44 0.36 -24.76
N ASP A 164 -0.29 -0.40 -25.53
CA ASP A 164 0.20 -1.66 -26.09
C ASP A 164 1.07 -1.36 -27.32
N PRO A 165 2.39 -1.64 -27.30
CA PRO A 165 3.28 -1.35 -28.40
C PRO A 165 2.99 -2.14 -29.67
N ASP A 166 2.28 -3.28 -29.57
CA ASP A 166 1.91 -4.08 -30.73
C ASP A 166 0.81 -3.41 -31.57
N THR A 167 -0.03 -2.58 -30.95
CA THR A 167 -1.13 -1.87 -31.63
C THR A 167 -0.90 -0.36 -31.70
N GLY A 168 -0.07 0.20 -30.83
CA GLY A 168 0.12 1.65 -30.66
C GLY A 168 -1.03 2.34 -29.95
N GLU A 169 -1.98 1.61 -29.38
CA GLU A 169 -3.19 2.14 -28.78
C GLU A 169 -3.25 1.87 -27.27
N VAL A 170 -4.09 2.65 -26.57
CA VAL A 170 -4.44 2.40 -25.17
C VAL A 170 -5.42 1.23 -25.11
N PRO A 171 -5.09 0.12 -24.47
CA PRO A 171 -5.97 -1.03 -24.36
C PRO A 171 -7.27 -0.69 -23.64
N ILE A 172 -8.36 -1.28 -24.12
CA ILE A 172 -9.72 -1.09 -23.59
C ILE A 172 -10.26 -2.45 -23.16
N ASP A 173 -10.80 -2.54 -21.95
CA ASP A 173 -11.40 -3.78 -21.45
C ASP A 173 -12.81 -4.02 -22.02
N SER A 174 -13.40 -5.16 -21.70
CA SER A 174 -14.72 -5.56 -22.19
C SER A 174 -15.88 -4.66 -21.69
N LYS A 175 -15.62 -3.81 -20.69
CA LYS A 175 -16.56 -2.81 -20.17
C LYS A 175 -16.32 -1.41 -20.74
N GLY A 176 -15.36 -1.24 -21.67
CA GLY A 176 -15.05 0.03 -22.33
C GLY A 176 -14.11 0.93 -21.52
N ARG A 177 -13.47 0.43 -20.45
CA ARG A 177 -12.54 1.20 -19.60
C ARG A 177 -11.13 1.16 -20.20
N ARG A 178 -10.48 2.32 -20.25
CA ARG A 178 -9.13 2.47 -20.80
C ARG A 178 -8.08 2.15 -19.75
N SER A 179 -6.93 1.61 -20.18
CA SER A 179 -5.79 1.33 -19.32
C SER A 179 -5.02 2.61 -18.99
N TYR A 180 -4.83 2.86 -17.71
CA TYR A 180 -4.02 3.98 -17.20
C TYR A 180 -3.32 3.58 -15.90
N SER A 181 -2.24 4.30 -15.57
CA SER A 181 -1.53 4.12 -14.31
C SER A 181 -2.33 4.76 -13.16
N THR A 182 -2.48 4.02 -12.06
CA THR A 182 -3.19 4.49 -10.86
C THR A 182 -2.23 5.02 -9.81
N SER A 183 -1.04 4.44 -9.74
CA SER A 183 0.01 4.82 -8.80
C SER A 183 1.38 4.64 -9.42
N MET A 184 2.31 5.51 -9.05
CA MET A 184 3.69 5.40 -9.51
C MET A 184 4.64 6.10 -8.53
N SER A 185 5.80 5.47 -8.28
CA SER A 185 6.90 6.09 -7.54
C SER A 185 8.22 5.36 -7.81
N TYR A 186 9.33 6.04 -7.50
CA TYR A 186 10.63 5.40 -7.45
C TYR A 186 10.74 4.52 -6.20
N CYS A 187 11.10 3.26 -6.39
CA CYS A 187 11.22 2.26 -5.35
C CYS A 187 12.70 1.95 -5.09
N ALA A 188 13.21 2.49 -4.00
CA ALA A 188 14.65 2.50 -3.71
C ALA A 188 15.25 1.11 -3.50
N SER A 189 14.51 0.14 -2.93
CA SER A 189 15.01 -1.21 -2.69
C SER A 189 15.31 -1.96 -4.00
N ILE A 190 14.50 -1.74 -5.01
CA ILE A 190 14.66 -2.38 -6.34
C ILE A 190 15.31 -1.45 -7.37
N LYS A 191 15.55 -0.19 -6.99
CA LYS A 191 16.15 0.86 -7.83
C LYS A 191 15.45 1.07 -9.18
N LYS A 192 14.12 0.97 -9.19
CA LYS A 192 13.27 1.16 -10.35
C LYS A 192 12.03 1.98 -9.99
N HIS A 193 11.45 2.64 -10.98
CA HIS A 193 10.08 3.12 -10.85
C HIS A 193 9.11 1.95 -10.96
N VAL A 194 8.16 1.91 -10.04
CA VAL A 194 7.06 0.95 -10.03
C VAL A 194 5.78 1.68 -10.38
N VAL A 195 4.98 1.03 -11.21
CA VAL A 195 3.69 1.52 -11.71
C VAL A 195 2.63 0.51 -11.36
N MET A 196 1.50 0.96 -10.85
CA MET A 196 0.28 0.16 -10.80
C MET A 196 -0.73 0.70 -11.82
N GLY A 197 -1.51 -0.20 -12.41
CA GLY A 197 -2.55 0.18 -13.37
C GLY A 197 -3.39 -1.02 -13.77
N TYR A 198 -4.60 -0.74 -14.22
CA TYR A 198 -5.52 -1.78 -14.70
C TYR A 198 -5.27 -2.09 -16.17
N LEU A 199 -5.16 -3.37 -16.47
CA LEU A 199 -5.03 -3.88 -17.82
C LEU A 199 -6.19 -4.83 -18.14
N PRO A 200 -6.71 -4.85 -19.37
CA PRO A 200 -7.62 -5.90 -19.83
C PRO A 200 -7.05 -7.29 -19.55
N LYS A 201 -7.89 -8.22 -19.13
CA LYS A 201 -7.50 -9.58 -18.74
C LYS A 201 -6.64 -10.27 -19.77
N ASN A 202 -6.95 -10.11 -21.05
CA ASN A 202 -6.27 -10.77 -22.17
C ASN A 202 -4.82 -10.29 -22.39
N ILE A 203 -4.45 -9.11 -21.90
CA ILE A 203 -3.08 -8.57 -22.01
C ILE A 203 -2.35 -8.51 -20.66
N ALA A 204 -3.05 -8.73 -19.56
CA ALA A 204 -2.50 -8.77 -18.21
C ALA A 204 -1.66 -10.03 -17.97
N THR A 205 -0.58 -10.19 -18.74
CA THR A 205 0.28 -11.39 -18.71
C THR A 205 1.66 -11.02 -18.15
N PRO A 206 2.19 -11.78 -17.16
CA PRO A 206 3.53 -11.54 -16.65
C PRO A 206 4.58 -11.52 -17.77
N GLY A 207 5.44 -10.50 -17.76
CA GLY A 207 6.49 -10.31 -18.76
C GLY A 207 6.06 -9.59 -20.04
N LYS A 208 4.77 -9.27 -20.22
CA LYS A 208 4.33 -8.41 -21.33
C LYS A 208 4.95 -7.03 -21.18
N SER A 209 5.63 -6.57 -22.23
CA SER A 209 6.13 -5.20 -22.31
C SER A 209 5.03 -4.26 -22.77
N LEU A 210 4.95 -3.10 -22.12
CA LEU A 210 3.98 -2.04 -22.41
C LEU A 210 4.72 -0.70 -22.43
N SER A 211 4.15 0.30 -23.03
CA SER A 211 4.66 1.68 -22.99
C SER A 211 3.80 2.54 -22.07
N LEU A 212 4.41 3.50 -21.43
CA LEU A 212 3.74 4.49 -20.61
C LEU A 212 3.96 5.87 -21.22
N GLU A 213 2.91 6.61 -21.49
CA GLU A 213 2.98 7.99 -21.98
C GLU A 213 2.85 8.96 -20.80
N TYR A 214 3.84 9.88 -20.62
CA TYR A 214 3.88 10.83 -19.51
C TYR A 214 4.55 12.15 -19.84
#